data_57b895a720b842f2f8d68278625db4cf
#
_entry.id   57b895a720b842f2f8d68278625db4cf
#
_cell.length_a   1.000
_cell.length_b   1.000
_cell.length_c   1.000
_cell.angle_alpha   90.00
_cell.angle_beta   90.00
_cell.angle_gamma   90.00
#
_symmetry.space_group_name_H-M   'P 1'
#
loop_
_entity.id
_entity.type
_entity.pdbx_description
1 polymer ?
#
loop_
_entity_poly.entity_id
_entity_poly.type
_entity_poly.pdbx_seq_one_letter_code
_entity_poly.pdbx_strand_id
1 'polypeptide(L)'
;HQKTSIGRLSAFCGAVSAGVGAAAGIAFLNGGDYAEISHTIVNALAILSGMTCDGAKASCAAKIAAAVDAGYFGYQLYLNGNQFYAGDGIITEGVEHTIQNVGRLAREGMRETDKEILSIMVGK
;
A
#
# COMPACT_ATOMS: atom_id res chain seq x y z
N HIS A 1 2.58 -2.18 -11.01
CA HIS A 1 1.44 -3.10 -11.20
C HIS A 1 0.11 -2.55 -10.68
N GLN A 2 0.02 -2.13 -9.42
CA GLN A 2 -1.25 -1.62 -8.84
C GLN A 2 -1.87 -0.48 -9.65
N LYS A 3 -1.06 0.50 -10.06
CA LYS A 3 -1.55 1.69 -10.74
C LYS A 3 -2.14 1.42 -12.13
N THR A 4 -1.67 0.40 -12.83
CA THR A 4 -2.20 0.06 -14.16
C THR A 4 -3.63 -0.47 -14.11
N SER A 5 -4.01 -1.15 -13.02
CA SER A 5 -5.34 -1.73 -12.84
C SER A 5 -6.32 -0.81 -12.10
N ILE A 6 -5.84 0.14 -11.30
CA ILE A 6 -6.69 1.04 -10.50
C ILE A 6 -7.24 2.21 -11.34
N GLY A 7 -6.48 2.67 -12.33
CA GLY A 7 -6.86 3.82 -13.16
C GLY A 7 -6.45 5.16 -12.56
N ARG A 8 -6.95 6.25 -13.16
CA ARG A 8 -6.54 7.64 -12.83
C ARG A 8 -7.26 8.19 -11.60
N LEU A 9 -8.48 7.75 -11.35
CA LEU A 9 -9.31 8.19 -10.23
C LEU A 9 -9.58 7.00 -9.31
N SER A 10 -9.15 7.12 -8.07
CA SER A 10 -9.41 6.15 -7.01
C SER A 10 -9.16 6.79 -5.66
N ALA A 11 -9.96 6.44 -4.67
CA ALA A 11 -9.73 6.80 -3.28
C ALA A 11 -8.47 6.14 -2.69
N PHE A 12 -7.81 5.24 -3.42
CA PHE A 12 -6.56 4.62 -2.98
C PHE A 12 -5.38 5.58 -3.13
N CYS A 13 -4.70 5.87 -2.03
CA CYS A 13 -3.61 6.84 -2.02
C CYS A 13 -2.37 6.32 -2.77
N GLY A 14 -1.87 7.11 -3.72
CA GLY A 14 -0.64 6.82 -4.47
C GLY A 14 0.61 6.72 -3.60
N ALA A 15 0.62 7.36 -2.43
CA ALA A 15 1.71 7.27 -1.47
C ALA A 15 1.94 5.83 -0.99
N VAL A 16 0.88 5.00 -0.92
CA VAL A 16 0.99 3.57 -0.55
C VAL A 16 1.91 2.84 -1.51
N SER A 17 1.64 2.94 -2.82
CA SER A 17 2.47 2.27 -3.85
C SER A 17 3.92 2.78 -3.83
N ALA A 18 4.11 4.09 -3.60
CA ALA A 18 5.43 4.68 -3.51
C ALA A 18 6.19 4.19 -2.26
N GLY A 19 5.54 4.16 -1.10
CA GLY A 19 6.13 3.67 0.15
C GLY A 19 6.49 2.19 0.09
N VAL A 20 5.61 1.35 -0.48
CA VAL A 20 5.88 -0.08 -0.70
C VAL A 20 7.06 -0.27 -1.65
N GLY A 21 7.10 0.50 -2.75
CA GLY A 21 8.22 0.45 -3.69
C GLY A 21 9.55 0.87 -3.06
N ALA A 22 9.54 1.92 -2.24
CA ALA A 22 10.71 2.37 -1.49
C ALA A 22 11.21 1.29 -0.53
N ALA A 23 10.30 0.64 0.20
CA ALA A 23 10.64 -0.45 1.12
C ALA A 23 11.27 -1.65 0.40
N ALA A 24 10.71 -2.03 -0.74
CA ALA A 24 11.27 -3.10 -1.58
C ALA A 24 12.68 -2.74 -2.06
N GLY A 25 12.89 -1.48 -2.48
CA GLY A 25 14.20 -0.97 -2.86
C GLY A 25 15.21 -0.99 -1.72
N ILE A 26 14.81 -0.60 -0.50
CA ILE A 26 15.64 -0.66 0.69
C ILE A 26 16.05 -2.10 0.97
N ALA A 27 15.11 -3.05 0.97
CA ALA A 27 15.38 -4.47 1.18
C ALA A 27 16.39 -5.00 0.13
N PHE A 28 16.18 -4.65 -1.14
CA PHE A 28 17.09 -5.03 -2.22
C PHE A 28 18.50 -4.48 -2.02
N LEU A 29 18.62 -3.18 -1.69
CA LEU A 29 19.91 -2.52 -1.46
C LEU A 29 20.70 -3.10 -0.25
N ASN A 30 19.98 -3.66 0.71
CA ASN A 30 20.58 -4.35 1.86
C ASN A 30 20.87 -5.85 1.57
N GLY A 31 20.83 -6.26 0.30
CA GLY A 31 21.17 -7.63 -0.11
C GLY A 31 20.04 -8.63 0.11
N GLY A 32 18.79 -8.16 0.26
CA GLY A 32 17.62 -9.02 0.45
C GLY A 32 17.38 -9.92 -0.75
N ASP A 33 17.02 -11.16 -0.48
CA ASP A 33 16.59 -12.12 -1.48
C ASP A 33 15.11 -11.94 -1.86
N TYR A 34 14.61 -12.80 -2.73
CA TYR A 34 13.20 -12.76 -3.15
C TYR A 34 12.22 -12.87 -1.97
N ALA A 35 12.50 -13.76 -1.02
CA ALA A 35 11.63 -13.95 0.15
C ALA A 35 11.58 -12.70 1.02
N GLU A 36 12.73 -12.10 1.30
CA GLU A 36 12.85 -10.87 2.11
C GLU A 36 12.14 -9.70 1.45
N ILE A 37 12.33 -9.49 0.16
CA ILE A 37 11.66 -8.43 -0.60
C ILE A 37 10.15 -8.67 -0.64
N SER A 38 9.72 -9.92 -0.91
CA SER A 38 8.31 -10.29 -0.99
C SER A 38 7.57 -10.06 0.33
N HIS A 39 8.15 -10.49 1.45
CA HIS A 39 7.54 -10.28 2.77
C HIS A 39 7.55 -8.80 3.18
N THR A 40 8.57 -8.05 2.80
CA THR A 40 8.60 -6.59 2.98
C THR A 40 7.42 -5.92 2.26
N ILE A 41 7.15 -6.30 1.02
CA ILE A 41 6.02 -5.79 0.24
C ILE A 41 4.69 -6.16 0.91
N VAL A 42 4.50 -7.40 1.31
CA VAL A 42 3.29 -7.89 1.97
C VAL A 42 3.05 -7.15 3.28
N ASN A 43 4.07 -7.02 4.13
CA ASN A 43 3.96 -6.30 5.39
C ASN A 43 3.61 -4.82 5.18
N ALA A 44 4.26 -4.16 4.23
CA ALA A 44 3.98 -2.77 3.91
C ALA A 44 2.55 -2.56 3.40
N LEU A 45 2.06 -3.44 2.51
CA LEU A 45 0.69 -3.39 2.00
C LEU A 45 -0.34 -3.62 3.11
N ALA A 46 -0.10 -4.58 4.01
CA ALA A 46 -0.99 -4.84 5.13
C ALA A 46 -1.14 -3.61 6.03
N ILE A 47 -0.05 -2.91 6.31
CA ILE A 47 -0.05 -1.71 7.14
C ILE A 47 -0.73 -0.53 6.45
N LEU A 48 -0.50 -0.35 5.15
CA LEU A 48 -0.86 0.87 4.41
C LEU A 48 -2.18 0.77 3.64
N SER A 49 -2.83 -0.38 3.59
CA SER A 49 -3.99 -0.62 2.72
C SER A 49 -5.20 0.28 2.98
N GLY A 50 -5.28 0.90 4.15
CA GLY A 50 -6.38 1.80 4.54
C GLY A 50 -6.14 3.30 4.25
N MET A 51 -5.02 3.69 3.67
CA MET A 51 -4.72 5.09 3.39
C MET A 51 -5.51 5.58 2.17
N THR A 52 -6.40 6.55 2.39
CA THR A 52 -7.24 7.12 1.31
C THR A 52 -6.63 8.36 0.67
N CYS A 53 -7.00 8.58 -0.60
CA CYS A 53 -6.67 9.78 -1.35
C CYS A 53 -7.86 10.75 -1.36
N ASP A 54 -7.62 11.97 -0.95
CA ASP A 54 -8.59 13.06 -0.91
C ASP A 54 -8.09 14.31 -1.68
N GLY A 55 -7.36 14.08 -2.76
CA GLY A 55 -6.79 15.10 -3.63
C GLY A 55 -5.37 15.52 -3.25
N ALA A 56 -4.69 16.17 -4.18
CA ALA A 56 -3.33 16.65 -3.99
C ALA A 56 -3.32 17.92 -3.13
N LYS A 57 -2.65 17.84 -1.98
CA LYS A 57 -2.56 18.95 -1.02
C LYS A 57 -1.37 18.78 -0.06
N ALA A 58 -1.17 19.73 0.83
CA ALA A 58 -0.04 19.75 1.77
C ALA A 58 0.09 18.48 2.61
N SER A 59 -1.03 17.86 3.03
CA SER A 59 -1.01 16.61 3.80
C SER A 59 -0.46 15.43 3.02
N CYS A 60 -0.35 15.50 1.69
CA CYS A 60 0.27 14.44 0.89
C CYS A 60 1.75 14.25 1.23
N ALA A 61 2.46 15.33 1.60
CA ALA A 61 3.85 15.23 2.06
C ALA A 61 3.95 14.32 3.30
N ALA A 62 3.06 14.53 4.28
CA ALA A 62 2.99 13.69 5.48
C ALA A 62 2.58 12.24 5.15
N LYS A 63 1.63 12.05 4.24
CA LYS A 63 1.22 10.71 3.78
C LYS A 63 2.38 9.95 3.11
N ILE A 64 3.20 10.65 2.31
CA ILE A 64 4.38 10.05 1.69
C ILE A 64 5.40 9.64 2.76
N ALA A 65 5.70 10.53 3.70
CA ALA A 65 6.61 10.23 4.81
C ALA A 65 6.11 9.03 5.63
N ALA A 66 4.84 9.02 6.00
CA ALA A 66 4.21 7.91 6.74
C ALA A 66 4.26 6.60 5.96
N ALA A 67 4.04 6.64 4.63
CA ALA A 67 4.09 5.46 3.79
C ALA A 67 5.51 4.87 3.69
N VAL A 68 6.54 5.71 3.60
CA VAL A 68 7.94 5.26 3.61
C VAL A 68 8.29 4.67 4.98
N ASP A 69 7.91 5.32 6.07
CA ASP A 69 8.13 4.81 7.43
C ASP A 69 7.44 3.46 7.65
N ALA A 70 6.19 3.31 7.21
CA ALA A 70 5.46 2.05 7.33
C ALA A 70 6.10 0.94 6.46
N GLY A 71 6.58 1.28 5.27
CA GLY A 71 7.32 0.36 4.42
C GLY A 71 8.62 -0.11 5.06
N TYR A 72 9.39 0.80 5.62
CA TYR A 72 10.60 0.49 6.37
C TYR A 72 10.30 -0.35 7.62
N PHE A 73 9.22 -0.02 8.33
CA PHE A 73 8.75 -0.81 9.46
C PHE A 73 8.41 -2.26 9.04
N GLY A 74 7.73 -2.42 7.91
CA GLY A 74 7.43 -3.75 7.34
C GLY A 74 8.69 -4.57 7.04
N TYR A 75 9.73 -3.91 6.53
CA TYR A 75 11.04 -4.52 6.32
C TYR A 75 11.69 -4.94 7.64
N GLN A 76 11.69 -4.07 8.65
CA GLN A 76 12.25 -4.37 9.97
C GLN A 76 11.48 -5.50 10.67
N LEU A 77 10.16 -5.56 10.52
CA LEU A 77 9.37 -6.68 11.04
C LEU A 77 9.87 -8.01 10.50
N TYR A 78 10.07 -8.10 9.19
CA TYR A 78 10.57 -9.33 8.59
C TYR A 78 11.97 -9.69 9.08
N LEU A 79 12.89 -8.73 9.18
CA LEU A 79 14.23 -8.96 9.70
C LEU A 79 14.24 -9.49 11.13
N ASN A 80 13.24 -9.12 11.93
CA ASN A 80 13.07 -9.59 13.31
C ASN A 80 12.23 -10.90 13.39
N GLY A 81 12.01 -11.57 12.28
CA GLY A 81 11.25 -12.82 12.23
C GLY A 81 9.73 -12.67 12.33
N ASN A 82 9.21 -11.45 12.14
CA ASN A 82 7.78 -11.15 12.15
C ASN A 82 7.27 -10.88 10.74
N GLN A 83 6.13 -11.44 10.42
CA GLN A 83 5.47 -11.23 9.13
C GLN A 83 3.98 -11.49 9.25
N PHE A 84 3.21 -10.94 8.33
CA PHE A 84 1.80 -11.26 8.19
C PHE A 84 1.63 -12.45 7.25
N TYR A 85 0.67 -13.30 7.55
CA TYR A 85 0.49 -14.58 6.86
C TYR A 85 -0.78 -14.59 6.01
N ALA A 86 -0.82 -15.53 5.07
CA ALA A 86 -2.03 -15.83 4.32
C ALA A 86 -3.17 -16.19 5.27
N GLY A 87 -4.32 -15.53 5.08
CA GLY A 87 -5.46 -15.60 5.98
C GLY A 87 -5.58 -14.42 6.95
N ASP A 88 -4.57 -13.56 7.04
CA ASP A 88 -4.63 -12.31 7.79
C ASP A 88 -5.31 -11.23 6.95
N GLY A 89 -6.63 -11.18 6.99
CA GLY A 89 -7.42 -10.19 6.26
C GLY A 89 -7.28 -10.34 4.75
N ILE A 90 -6.73 -9.30 4.09
CA ILE A 90 -6.56 -9.25 2.62
C ILE A 90 -5.30 -9.95 2.12
N ILE A 91 -4.48 -10.45 3.04
CA ILE A 91 -3.24 -11.15 2.68
C ILE A 91 -3.58 -12.58 2.27
N THR A 92 -3.08 -12.95 1.10
CA THR A 92 -3.18 -14.32 0.56
C THR A 92 -1.81 -14.84 0.21
N GLU A 93 -1.73 -16.14 -0.04
CA GLU A 93 -0.47 -16.77 -0.40
C GLU A 93 0.10 -16.16 -1.69
N GLY A 94 1.36 -15.78 -1.62
CA GLY A 94 2.08 -15.15 -2.72
C GLY A 94 1.93 -13.63 -2.76
N VAL A 95 3.04 -12.94 -2.95
CA VAL A 95 3.11 -11.47 -3.00
C VAL A 95 2.23 -10.89 -4.11
N GLU A 96 2.21 -11.52 -5.28
CA GLU A 96 1.42 -11.05 -6.42
C GLU A 96 -0.09 -11.12 -6.15
N HIS A 97 -0.57 -12.17 -5.49
CA HIS A 97 -1.97 -12.29 -5.12
C HIS A 97 -2.38 -11.22 -4.09
N THR A 98 -1.53 -10.93 -3.12
CA THR A 98 -1.77 -9.84 -2.16
C THR A 98 -1.81 -8.48 -2.87
N ILE A 99 -0.90 -8.23 -3.81
CA ILE A 99 -0.92 -7.02 -4.65
C ILE A 99 -2.23 -6.92 -5.44
N GLN A 100 -2.69 -8.02 -6.02
CA GLN A 100 -3.95 -8.08 -6.77
C GLN A 100 -5.16 -7.81 -5.86
N ASN A 101 -5.17 -8.34 -4.64
CA ASN A 101 -6.23 -8.09 -3.66
C ASN A 101 -6.32 -6.61 -3.29
N VAL A 102 -5.19 -5.98 -3.02
CA VAL A 102 -5.14 -4.53 -2.75
C VAL A 102 -5.59 -3.72 -3.97
N GLY A 103 -5.17 -4.11 -5.17
CA GLY A 103 -5.62 -3.50 -6.41
C GLY A 103 -7.13 -3.64 -6.63
N ARG A 104 -7.71 -4.80 -6.32
CA ARG A 104 -9.16 -5.04 -6.39
C ARG A 104 -9.91 -4.18 -5.36
N LEU A 105 -9.43 -4.12 -4.12
CA LEU A 105 -9.99 -3.25 -3.10
C LEU A 105 -10.01 -1.79 -3.57
N ALA A 106 -8.89 -1.32 -4.12
CA ALA A 106 -8.75 0.04 -4.61
C ALA A 106 -9.69 0.36 -5.79
N ARG A 107 -9.84 -0.60 -6.71
CA ARG A 107 -10.64 -0.40 -7.92
C ARG A 107 -12.15 -0.57 -7.68
N GLU A 108 -12.52 -1.63 -6.98
CA GLU A 108 -13.93 -1.99 -6.80
C GLU A 108 -14.46 -1.55 -5.43
N GLY A 109 -13.74 -1.88 -4.37
CA GLY A 109 -14.19 -1.62 -2.99
C GLY A 109 -14.24 -0.14 -2.63
N MET A 110 -13.35 0.67 -3.21
CA MET A 110 -13.27 2.10 -2.91
C MET A 110 -14.12 2.99 -3.81
N ARG A 111 -14.99 2.45 -4.67
CA ARG A 111 -15.84 3.26 -5.57
C ARG A 111 -16.75 4.21 -4.81
N GLU A 112 -17.45 3.72 -3.81
CA GLU A 112 -18.36 4.56 -3.01
C GLU A 112 -17.55 5.50 -2.10
N THR A 113 -16.43 5.06 -1.58
CA THR A 113 -15.50 5.90 -0.84
C THR A 113 -15.01 7.09 -1.67
N ASP A 114 -14.66 6.86 -2.94
CA ASP A 114 -14.23 7.91 -3.86
C ASP A 114 -15.34 8.93 -4.11
N LYS A 115 -16.55 8.48 -4.36
CA LYS A 115 -17.74 9.34 -4.55
C LYS A 115 -18.02 10.19 -3.31
N GLU A 116 -17.95 9.58 -2.13
CA GLU A 116 -18.19 10.28 -0.86
C GLU A 116 -17.11 11.33 -0.60
N ILE A 117 -15.84 11.01 -0.83
CA ILE A 117 -14.75 11.98 -0.71
C ILE A 117 -14.98 13.16 -1.66
N LEU A 118 -15.32 12.89 -2.92
CA LEU A 118 -15.61 13.94 -3.90
C LEU A 118 -16.80 14.81 -3.48
N SER A 119 -17.86 14.20 -2.95
CA SER A 119 -19.03 14.92 -2.40
C SER A 119 -18.63 15.87 -1.28
N ILE A 120 -17.85 15.40 -0.31
CA ILE A 120 -17.31 16.21 0.79
C ILE A 120 -16.47 17.37 0.25
N MET A 121 -15.60 17.11 -0.72
CA MET A 121 -14.70 18.11 -1.28
C MET A 121 -15.44 19.25 -2.01
N VAL A 122 -16.59 18.99 -2.59
CA VAL A 122 -17.43 19.99 -3.27
C VAL A 122 -18.52 20.57 -2.37
N GLY A 123 -18.55 20.21 -1.09
CA GLY A 123 -19.47 20.75 -0.11
C GLY A 123 -20.91 20.24 -0.24
N LYS A 124 -21.08 19.03 -0.69
CA LYS A 124 -22.39 18.38 -0.84
C LYS A 124 -22.62 17.31 0.20
#